data_7e0fb15dcc67227ebfbf932c480b6585
#
_entry.id   7e0fb15dcc67227ebfbf932c480b6585
#
_cell.length_a   1.000
_cell.length_b   1.000
_cell.length_c   1.000
_cell.angle_alpha   90.00
_cell.angle_beta   90.00
_cell.angle_gamma   90.00
#
_symmetry.space_group_name_H-M   'P 1'
#
loop_
_entity.id
_entity.type
_entity.pdbx_description
1 polymer ?
#
loop_
_entity_poly.entity_id
_entity_poly.type
_entity_poly.pdbx_seq_one_letter_code
_entity_poly.pdbx_strand_id
1 'polypeptide(L)'
;VDAMDFDHWSENTVANQCDNSIIINDSEKQLVVANHLKDITVVNTDDAVYISDRVHTDDIKDIVEESESFRSYFEDAPLSYKYWGLKERLLQTGDCRVVRATIYPGQSLSAHKHQHRTENITVVKGTLSVEFEDGVKTFEVGETATIVPGTLHRPFNDSAVDIEFLEVATGLVNDEVDMLKKSSDTTLPVLFK
;
A
#
# COMPACT_ATOMS: atom_id res chain seq x y z
N VAL A 1 18.00 39.74 -9.89
CA VAL A 1 17.98 38.31 -10.26
C VAL A 1 16.55 38.05 -10.66
N ASP A 2 16.33 37.96 -11.98
CA ASP A 2 15.00 37.73 -12.54
C ASP A 2 14.47 36.41 -11.98
N ALA A 3 13.27 36.45 -11.40
CA ALA A 3 12.53 35.28 -11.03
C ALA A 3 12.33 34.44 -12.31
N MET A 4 12.95 33.28 -12.39
CA MET A 4 12.69 32.39 -13.50
C MET A 4 11.22 32.01 -13.44
N ASP A 5 10.46 32.37 -14.45
CA ASP A 5 9.12 31.83 -14.71
C ASP A 5 9.28 30.35 -14.99
N PHE A 6 9.07 29.52 -13.97
CA PHE A 6 9.04 28.08 -14.12
C PHE A 6 7.61 27.58 -13.97
N ASP A 7 6.93 27.54 -15.08
CA ASP A 7 5.80 26.65 -15.21
C ASP A 7 6.33 25.22 -15.34
N HIS A 8 5.91 24.34 -14.45
CA HIS A 8 6.30 22.93 -14.47
C HIS A 8 5.09 22.03 -14.21
N TRP A 9 4.88 21.10 -15.14
CA TRP A 9 3.82 20.08 -15.01
C TRP A 9 4.31 18.69 -15.37
N SER A 10 3.75 17.69 -14.68
CA SER A 10 3.96 16.27 -14.96
C SER A 10 3.19 15.82 -16.20
N GLU A 11 3.53 14.63 -16.73
CA GLU A 11 2.94 14.07 -17.95
C GLU A 11 1.42 13.92 -17.91
N ASN A 12 0.82 13.53 -16.77
CA ASN A 12 -0.64 13.38 -16.60
C ASN A 12 -1.30 14.67 -16.13
N THR A 13 -0.86 15.82 -16.65
CA THR A 13 -1.39 17.14 -16.28
C THR A 13 -1.79 17.92 -17.51
N VAL A 14 -2.97 18.52 -17.45
CA VAL A 14 -3.43 19.50 -18.44
C VAL A 14 -3.51 20.85 -17.75
N ALA A 15 -2.64 21.78 -18.14
CA ALA A 15 -2.65 23.16 -17.66
C ALA A 15 -3.16 24.08 -18.76
N ASN A 16 -4.22 24.84 -18.48
CA ASN A 16 -4.80 25.83 -19.39
C ASN A 16 -4.80 27.21 -18.75
N GLN A 17 -4.11 28.16 -19.38
CA GLN A 17 -3.97 29.53 -18.91
C GLN A 17 -3.50 29.64 -17.45
N CYS A 18 -2.56 28.78 -17.07
CA CYS A 18 -1.87 28.85 -15.80
C CYS A 18 -0.61 29.70 -15.93
N ASP A 19 -0.29 30.45 -14.87
CA ASP A 19 0.82 31.39 -14.84
C ASP A 19 1.59 31.23 -13.54
N ASN A 20 2.93 31.18 -13.59
CA ASN A 20 3.82 31.05 -12.45
C ASN A 20 3.40 29.93 -11.46
N SER A 21 3.02 28.77 -12.00
CA SER A 21 2.44 27.67 -11.22
C SER A 21 3.29 26.40 -11.35
N ILE A 22 3.30 25.60 -10.29
CA ILE A 22 3.94 24.27 -10.26
C ILE A 22 2.86 23.22 -10.03
N ILE A 23 2.76 22.24 -10.92
CA ILE A 23 1.79 21.15 -10.80
C ILE A 23 2.54 19.83 -10.93
N ILE A 24 2.69 19.13 -9.82
CA ILE A 24 3.30 17.82 -9.74
C ILE A 24 2.18 16.80 -9.58
N ASN A 25 2.01 15.94 -10.57
CA ASN A 25 1.10 14.81 -10.50
C ASN A 25 1.91 13.51 -10.49
N ASP A 26 2.06 12.91 -9.32
CA ASP A 26 2.79 11.64 -9.11
C ASP A 26 1.85 10.42 -9.21
N SER A 27 0.54 10.67 -9.38
CA SER A 27 -0.41 9.58 -9.54
C SER A 27 -0.48 9.13 -11.00
N GLU A 28 -0.22 7.85 -11.26
CA GLU A 28 -0.44 7.23 -12.57
C GLU A 28 -1.93 7.02 -12.89
N LYS A 29 -2.80 7.09 -11.86
CA LYS A 29 -4.23 6.77 -11.97
C LYS A 29 -5.11 7.99 -12.15
N GLN A 30 -4.57 9.19 -11.91
CA GLN A 30 -5.34 10.44 -11.90
C GLN A 30 -4.83 11.42 -12.94
N LEU A 31 -5.76 12.10 -13.60
CA LEU A 31 -5.48 13.25 -14.44
C LEU A 31 -5.72 14.53 -13.63
N VAL A 32 -4.73 15.41 -13.56
CA VAL A 32 -4.90 16.76 -12.99
C VAL A 32 -5.18 17.73 -14.12
N VAL A 33 -6.28 18.45 -14.02
CA VAL A 33 -6.64 19.54 -14.93
C VAL A 33 -6.64 20.84 -14.15
N ALA A 34 -5.71 21.73 -14.49
CA ALA A 34 -5.60 23.05 -13.91
C ALA A 34 -6.02 24.10 -14.94
N ASN A 35 -6.88 25.04 -14.54
CA ASN A 35 -7.44 26.02 -15.46
C ASN A 35 -7.51 27.41 -14.84
N HIS A 36 -6.90 28.40 -15.49
CA HIS A 36 -6.86 29.79 -15.06
C HIS A 36 -6.29 30.01 -13.64
N LEU A 37 -5.21 29.30 -13.31
CA LEU A 37 -4.57 29.37 -12.00
C LEU A 37 -3.29 30.22 -12.08
N LYS A 38 -2.98 30.89 -10.99
CA LYS A 38 -1.80 31.74 -10.90
C LYS A 38 -1.12 31.64 -9.55
N ASP A 39 0.22 31.64 -9.56
CA ASP A 39 1.07 31.66 -8.36
C ASP A 39 0.76 30.51 -7.39
N ILE A 40 0.45 29.31 -7.89
CA ILE A 40 0.11 28.15 -7.07
C ILE A 40 1.11 27.00 -7.19
N THR A 41 1.11 26.16 -6.17
CA THR A 41 1.71 24.82 -6.17
C THR A 41 0.60 23.79 -5.94
N VAL A 42 0.53 22.80 -6.82
CA VAL A 42 -0.32 21.62 -6.67
C VAL A 42 0.58 20.40 -6.65
N VAL A 43 0.44 19.55 -5.64
CA VAL A 43 1.06 18.23 -5.60
C VAL A 43 -0.05 17.20 -5.41
N ASN A 44 -0.20 16.30 -6.38
CA ASN A 44 -1.17 15.23 -6.36
C ASN A 44 -0.42 13.89 -6.29
N THR A 45 -0.76 13.08 -5.29
CA THR A 45 -0.30 11.71 -5.12
C THR A 45 -1.50 10.77 -5.16
N ASP A 46 -1.30 9.45 -5.06
CA ASP A 46 -2.41 8.48 -5.05
C ASP A 46 -3.33 8.61 -3.82
N ASP A 47 -2.87 9.24 -2.75
CA ASP A 47 -3.56 9.29 -1.44
C ASP A 47 -3.90 10.70 -0.96
N ALA A 48 -3.28 11.75 -1.52
CA ALA A 48 -3.50 13.13 -1.08
C ALA A 48 -3.31 14.14 -2.20
N VAL A 49 -4.01 15.27 -2.08
CA VAL A 49 -3.78 16.45 -2.91
C VAL A 49 -3.40 17.61 -2.01
N TYR A 50 -2.25 18.21 -2.28
CA TYR A 50 -1.81 19.45 -1.64
C TYR A 50 -1.94 20.61 -2.60
N ILE A 51 -2.55 21.69 -2.16
CA ILE A 51 -2.69 22.94 -2.94
C ILE A 51 -2.29 24.11 -2.04
N SER A 52 -1.36 24.93 -2.52
CA SER A 52 -0.90 26.13 -1.81
C SER A 52 -0.60 27.25 -2.82
N ASP A 53 -0.52 28.49 -2.36
CA ASP A 53 0.24 29.47 -3.11
C ASP A 53 1.74 29.14 -3.06
N ARG A 54 2.53 29.75 -3.92
CA ARG A 54 3.97 29.46 -4.04
C ARG A 54 4.82 29.97 -2.87
N VAL A 55 4.29 30.86 -2.05
CA VAL A 55 5.04 31.51 -0.97
C VAL A 55 4.93 30.70 0.33
N HIS A 56 3.81 29.98 0.53
CA HIS A 56 3.49 29.28 1.76
C HIS A 56 3.59 27.76 1.65
N THR A 57 4.35 27.26 0.68
CA THR A 57 4.52 25.79 0.47
C THR A 57 5.17 25.08 1.66
N ASP A 58 5.98 25.79 2.45
CA ASP A 58 6.66 25.22 3.60
C ASP A 58 5.74 25.01 4.83
N ASP A 59 4.58 25.67 4.87
CA ASP A 59 3.61 25.59 5.96
C ASP A 59 2.99 24.17 6.09
N ILE A 60 3.14 23.34 5.06
CA ILE A 60 2.64 21.95 5.09
C ILE A 60 3.17 21.14 6.27
N LYS A 61 4.39 21.41 6.73
CA LYS A 61 4.99 20.71 7.88
C LYS A 61 4.19 20.96 9.14
N ASP A 62 3.88 22.22 9.40
CA ASP A 62 3.13 22.63 10.61
C ASP A 62 1.69 22.11 10.53
N ILE A 63 1.06 22.17 9.34
CA ILE A 63 -0.29 21.64 9.10
C ILE A 63 -0.36 20.14 9.38
N VAL A 64 0.62 19.35 8.93
CA VAL A 64 0.68 17.91 9.16
C VAL A 64 0.93 17.58 10.64
N GLU A 65 1.84 18.31 11.30
CA GLU A 65 2.16 18.11 12.71
C GLU A 65 0.98 18.45 13.65
N GLU A 66 0.20 19.47 13.32
CA GLU A 66 -0.97 19.91 14.10
C GLU A 66 -2.23 19.04 13.85
N SER A 67 -2.26 18.24 12.80
CA SER A 67 -3.45 17.52 12.35
C SER A 67 -3.46 16.06 12.81
N GLU A 68 -3.60 15.80 14.11
CA GLU A 68 -3.69 14.42 14.66
C GLU A 68 -4.79 13.57 13.97
N SER A 69 -5.93 14.17 13.64
CA SER A 69 -7.06 13.48 13.00
C SER A 69 -6.79 13.04 11.56
N PHE A 70 -5.78 13.62 10.90
CA PHE A 70 -5.39 13.30 9.53
C PHE A 70 -4.07 12.54 9.44
N ARG A 71 -3.44 12.26 10.58
CA ARG A 71 -2.14 11.55 10.64
C ARG A 71 -2.16 10.23 9.87
N SER A 72 -3.28 9.50 9.90
CA SER A 72 -3.42 8.23 9.17
C SER A 72 -3.28 8.37 7.65
N TYR A 73 -3.61 9.53 7.08
CA TYR A 73 -3.42 9.79 5.65
C TYR A 73 -1.94 9.96 5.26
N PHE A 74 -1.10 10.36 6.21
CA PHE A 74 0.33 10.56 5.99
C PHE A 74 1.18 9.37 6.44
N GLU A 75 0.73 8.64 7.48
CA GLU A 75 1.47 7.51 8.06
C GLU A 75 1.10 6.17 7.40
N ASP A 76 -0.09 6.05 6.82
CA ASP A 76 -0.63 4.81 6.27
C ASP A 76 -0.69 4.86 4.73
N ALA A 77 0.47 5.03 4.12
CA ALA A 77 0.59 5.06 2.65
C ALA A 77 -0.05 3.82 2.02
N PRO A 78 -0.82 3.99 0.92
CA PRO A 78 -1.43 2.85 0.22
C PRO A 78 -0.40 1.83 -0.25
N LEU A 79 0.79 2.29 -0.63
CA LEU A 79 1.91 1.46 -1.05
C LEU A 79 2.98 1.38 0.04
N SER A 80 3.34 0.18 0.47
CA SER A 80 4.39 -0.03 1.46
C SER A 80 5.37 -1.12 1.04
N TYR A 81 6.66 -0.77 1.10
CA TYR A 81 7.76 -1.68 0.84
C TYR A 81 8.10 -2.44 2.13
N LYS A 82 8.18 -3.76 2.03
CA LYS A 82 8.53 -4.66 3.13
C LYS A 82 9.78 -5.44 2.74
N TYR A 83 10.51 -6.00 3.71
CA TYR A 83 11.66 -6.86 3.43
C TYR A 83 11.31 -8.09 2.59
N TRP A 84 10.04 -8.55 2.67
CA TRP A 84 9.57 -9.72 1.93
C TRP A 84 8.95 -9.40 0.57
N GLY A 85 8.69 -8.10 0.26
CA GLY A 85 8.04 -7.71 -0.98
C GLY A 85 7.33 -6.38 -0.90
N LEU A 86 6.19 -6.29 -1.54
CA LEU A 86 5.40 -5.08 -1.71
C LEU A 86 3.97 -5.32 -1.25
N LYS A 87 3.36 -4.33 -0.59
CA LYS A 87 1.96 -4.35 -0.18
C LYS A 87 1.30 -3.05 -0.64
N GLU A 88 0.28 -3.17 -1.48
CA GLU A 88 -0.55 -2.06 -1.96
C GLU A 88 -1.97 -2.22 -1.42
N ARG A 89 -2.45 -1.24 -0.65
CA ARG A 89 -3.83 -1.20 -0.18
C ARG A 89 -4.71 -0.59 -1.25
N LEU A 90 -5.62 -1.39 -1.82
CA LEU A 90 -6.54 -0.97 -2.88
C LEU A 90 -7.85 -0.40 -2.34
N LEU A 91 -8.31 -0.90 -1.20
CA LEU A 91 -9.54 -0.48 -0.52
C LEU A 91 -9.42 -0.72 0.97
N GLN A 92 -9.98 0.18 1.78
CA GLN A 92 -10.22 -0.04 3.19
C GLN A 92 -11.50 0.65 3.65
N THR A 93 -12.37 -0.11 4.32
CA THR A 93 -13.55 0.37 5.04
C THR A 93 -13.46 -0.10 6.50
N GLY A 94 -14.49 0.14 7.32
CA GLY A 94 -14.47 -0.30 8.71
C GLY A 94 -14.44 -1.83 8.89
N ASP A 95 -14.93 -2.59 7.92
CA ASP A 95 -15.13 -4.04 7.97
C ASP A 95 -14.57 -4.82 6.77
N CYS A 96 -13.92 -4.12 5.83
CA CYS A 96 -13.32 -4.73 4.64
C CYS A 96 -12.01 -4.05 4.28
N ARG A 97 -11.01 -4.85 3.92
CA ARG A 97 -9.75 -4.39 3.33
C ARG A 97 -9.40 -5.24 2.13
N VAL A 98 -8.97 -4.59 1.04
CA VAL A 98 -8.42 -5.25 -0.14
C VAL A 98 -6.98 -4.81 -0.34
N VAL A 99 -6.09 -5.78 -0.47
CA VAL A 99 -4.66 -5.57 -0.63
C VAL A 99 -4.18 -6.34 -1.85
N ARG A 100 -3.33 -5.73 -2.68
CA ARG A 100 -2.46 -6.43 -3.62
C ARG A 100 -1.10 -6.60 -2.97
N ALA A 101 -0.59 -7.82 -2.93
CA ALA A 101 0.73 -8.09 -2.37
C ALA A 101 1.61 -8.85 -3.36
N THR A 102 2.91 -8.51 -3.35
CA THR A 102 3.95 -9.21 -4.10
C THR A 102 4.94 -9.80 -3.11
N ILE A 103 5.21 -11.10 -3.20
CA ILE A 103 6.27 -11.75 -2.42
C ILE A 103 7.46 -12.03 -3.34
N TYR A 104 8.62 -11.49 -2.99
CA TYR A 104 9.85 -11.69 -3.74
C TYR A 104 10.36 -13.14 -3.60
N PRO A 105 11.18 -13.64 -4.54
CA PRO A 105 11.76 -14.98 -4.49
C PRO A 105 12.42 -15.29 -3.15
N GLY A 106 12.11 -16.44 -2.57
CA GLY A 106 12.67 -16.91 -1.31
C GLY A 106 12.21 -16.16 -0.06
N GLN A 107 11.23 -15.25 -0.18
CA GLN A 107 10.74 -14.44 0.93
C GLN A 107 9.42 -14.99 1.51
N SER A 108 9.11 -14.57 2.73
CA SER A 108 7.88 -14.97 3.43
C SER A 108 7.35 -13.86 4.34
N LEU A 109 6.05 -13.83 4.51
CA LEU A 109 5.43 -13.08 5.59
C LEU A 109 5.76 -13.77 6.95
N SER A 110 5.60 -13.04 8.04
CA SER A 110 5.68 -13.64 9.38
C SER A 110 4.50 -14.60 9.60
N ALA A 111 4.71 -15.67 10.35
CA ALA A 111 3.61 -16.53 10.79
C ALA A 111 2.70 -15.74 11.74
N HIS A 112 1.40 -15.68 11.43
CA HIS A 112 0.43 -14.89 12.18
C HIS A 112 -0.97 -15.50 12.09
N LYS A 113 -1.88 -15.01 12.91
CA LYS A 113 -3.31 -15.32 12.87
C LYS A 113 -4.13 -14.09 13.20
N HIS A 114 -5.35 -14.08 12.73
CA HIS A 114 -6.36 -13.06 13.02
C HIS A 114 -7.45 -13.63 13.90
N GLN A 115 -7.95 -12.84 14.85
CA GLN A 115 -8.97 -13.31 15.79
C GLN A 115 -10.39 -13.11 15.26
N HIS A 116 -10.61 -12.06 14.49
CA HIS A 116 -11.96 -11.56 14.17
C HIS A 116 -12.20 -11.32 12.67
N ARG A 117 -11.25 -11.68 11.80
CA ARG A 117 -11.41 -11.51 10.36
C ARG A 117 -11.16 -12.80 9.57
N THR A 118 -11.83 -12.91 8.45
CA THR A 118 -11.56 -13.91 7.41
C THR A 118 -10.75 -13.26 6.31
N GLU A 119 -9.73 -13.94 5.79
CA GLU A 119 -8.96 -13.53 4.62
C GLU A 119 -9.16 -14.51 3.48
N ASN A 120 -9.41 -13.98 2.28
CA ASN A 120 -9.41 -14.72 1.03
C ASN A 120 -8.22 -14.23 0.20
N ILE A 121 -7.22 -15.10 0.03
CA ILE A 121 -6.00 -14.81 -0.70
C ILE A 121 -6.10 -15.49 -2.06
N THR A 122 -6.33 -14.71 -3.12
CA THR A 122 -6.46 -15.18 -4.50
C THR A 122 -5.18 -14.91 -5.28
N VAL A 123 -4.57 -15.94 -5.83
CA VAL A 123 -3.31 -15.83 -6.58
C VAL A 123 -3.57 -15.21 -7.95
N VAL A 124 -2.77 -14.19 -8.32
CA VAL A 124 -2.85 -13.48 -9.61
C VAL A 124 -1.64 -13.80 -10.50
N LYS A 125 -0.48 -14.13 -9.87
CA LYS A 125 0.74 -14.47 -10.61
C LYS A 125 1.60 -15.44 -9.79
N GLY A 126 2.16 -16.44 -10.45
CA GLY A 126 3.01 -17.45 -9.83
C GLY A 126 2.22 -18.51 -9.05
N THR A 127 2.89 -19.21 -8.15
CA THR A 127 2.34 -20.25 -7.29
C THR A 127 2.61 -19.87 -5.84
N LEU A 128 1.56 -19.59 -5.07
CA LEU A 128 1.66 -19.20 -3.66
C LEU A 128 1.70 -20.43 -2.76
N SER A 129 2.68 -20.51 -1.90
CA SER A 129 2.72 -21.48 -0.81
C SER A 129 2.24 -20.87 0.50
N VAL A 130 1.36 -21.54 1.21
CA VAL A 130 0.89 -21.13 2.55
C VAL A 130 1.12 -22.26 3.54
N GLU A 131 1.89 -21.96 4.58
CA GLU A 131 2.11 -22.88 5.68
C GLU A 131 1.00 -22.71 6.73
N PHE A 132 0.38 -23.81 7.09
CA PHE A 132 -0.62 -23.94 8.14
C PHE A 132 -0.10 -24.89 9.24
N GLU A 133 -0.82 -25.04 10.33
CA GLU A 133 -0.46 -25.98 11.41
C GLU A 133 -0.49 -27.45 10.94
N ASP A 134 -1.32 -27.78 9.95
CA ASP A 134 -1.49 -29.13 9.37
C ASP A 134 -0.57 -29.39 8.15
N GLY A 135 0.26 -28.42 7.76
CA GLY A 135 1.23 -28.55 6.66
C GLY A 135 1.19 -27.39 5.68
N VAL A 136 1.88 -27.57 4.56
CA VAL A 136 1.95 -26.57 3.48
C VAL A 136 0.94 -26.90 2.40
N LYS A 137 0.23 -25.89 1.91
CA LYS A 137 -0.67 -25.96 0.75
C LYS A 137 -0.21 -24.98 -0.30
N THR A 138 -0.31 -25.36 -1.56
CA THR A 138 0.04 -24.50 -2.71
C THR A 138 -1.20 -24.11 -3.46
N PHE A 139 -1.19 -22.89 -4.02
CA PHE A 139 -2.30 -22.31 -4.75
C PHE A 139 -1.78 -21.73 -6.07
N GLU A 140 -2.39 -22.15 -7.16
CA GLU A 140 -2.08 -21.67 -8.51
C GLU A 140 -2.89 -20.41 -8.85
N VAL A 141 -2.53 -19.75 -9.96
CA VAL A 141 -3.26 -18.57 -10.46
C VAL A 141 -4.77 -18.86 -10.58
N GLY A 142 -5.57 -17.99 -9.95
CA GLY A 142 -7.02 -18.11 -9.88
C GLY A 142 -7.54 -18.91 -8.70
N GLU A 143 -6.68 -19.65 -7.99
CA GLU A 143 -7.07 -20.34 -6.75
C GLU A 143 -7.06 -19.41 -5.55
N THR A 144 -7.86 -19.74 -4.55
CA THR A 144 -8.04 -18.93 -3.33
C THR A 144 -7.80 -19.75 -2.09
N ALA A 145 -6.90 -19.28 -1.23
CA ALA A 145 -6.77 -19.74 0.15
C ALA A 145 -7.75 -18.95 1.02
N THR A 146 -8.72 -19.63 1.63
CA THR A 146 -9.61 -19.02 2.63
C THR A 146 -9.08 -19.30 4.03
N ILE A 147 -8.79 -18.25 4.78
CA ILE A 147 -8.22 -18.27 6.11
C ILE A 147 -9.25 -17.73 7.10
N VAL A 148 -9.83 -18.61 7.90
CA VAL A 148 -10.83 -18.26 8.91
C VAL A 148 -10.18 -17.74 10.19
N PRO A 149 -10.92 -16.98 11.05
CA PRO A 149 -10.40 -16.51 12.32
C PRO A 149 -9.76 -17.62 13.15
N GLY A 150 -8.63 -17.30 13.79
CA GLY A 150 -7.85 -18.22 14.62
C GLY A 150 -6.85 -19.09 13.89
N THR A 151 -6.89 -19.16 12.56
CA THR A 151 -5.99 -20.01 11.76
C THR A 151 -4.60 -19.40 11.69
N LEU A 152 -3.60 -20.08 12.24
CA LEU A 152 -2.20 -19.73 12.08
C LEU A 152 -1.75 -20.02 10.65
N HIS A 153 -1.18 -19.03 9.98
CA HIS A 153 -0.74 -19.16 8.60
C HIS A 153 0.49 -18.31 8.30
N ARG A 154 1.24 -18.72 7.28
CA ARG A 154 2.43 -18.02 6.77
C ARG A 154 2.49 -18.15 5.26
N PRO A 155 2.10 -17.13 4.49
CA PRO A 155 2.33 -17.07 3.05
C PRO A 155 3.81 -16.93 2.75
N PHE A 156 4.32 -17.65 1.74
CA PHE A 156 5.70 -17.58 1.31
C PHE A 156 5.88 -17.92 -0.17
N ASN A 157 7.02 -17.51 -0.71
CA ASN A 157 7.45 -17.74 -2.08
C ASN A 157 8.71 -18.61 -2.08
N ASP A 158 8.60 -19.86 -2.46
CA ASP A 158 9.72 -20.81 -2.65
C ASP A 158 10.17 -20.93 -4.11
N SER A 159 9.64 -20.08 -5.00
CA SER A 159 9.98 -20.02 -6.41
C SER A 159 11.09 -19.00 -6.71
N ALA A 160 11.55 -18.96 -7.97
CA ALA A 160 12.56 -18.02 -8.46
C ALA A 160 11.97 -16.74 -9.08
N VAL A 161 10.65 -16.57 -9.06
CA VAL A 161 9.94 -15.41 -9.62
C VAL A 161 9.03 -14.78 -8.58
N ASP A 162 8.67 -13.51 -8.80
CA ASP A 162 7.70 -12.83 -7.95
C ASP A 162 6.34 -13.50 -8.00
N ILE A 163 5.71 -13.64 -6.84
CA ILE A 163 4.32 -14.08 -6.69
C ILE A 163 3.46 -12.87 -6.35
N GLU A 164 2.31 -12.75 -7.00
CA GLU A 164 1.33 -11.71 -6.71
C GLU A 164 -0.01 -12.33 -6.33
N PHE A 165 -0.68 -11.74 -5.33
CA PHE A 165 -2.02 -12.13 -4.90
C PHE A 165 -2.86 -10.93 -4.47
N LEU A 166 -4.17 -11.12 -4.50
CA LEU A 166 -5.14 -10.23 -3.86
C LEU A 166 -5.61 -10.85 -2.56
N GLU A 167 -5.52 -10.09 -1.47
CA GLU A 167 -6.10 -10.43 -0.18
C GLU A 167 -7.37 -9.61 0.02
N VAL A 168 -8.50 -10.28 0.23
CA VAL A 168 -9.75 -9.66 0.65
C VAL A 168 -10.01 -10.07 2.10
N ALA A 169 -9.83 -9.14 3.02
CA ALA A 169 -10.08 -9.33 4.44
C ALA A 169 -11.44 -8.75 4.82
N THR A 170 -12.25 -9.52 5.54
CA THR A 170 -13.57 -9.10 6.04
C THR A 170 -13.71 -9.34 7.53
N GLY A 171 -14.30 -8.38 8.24
CA GLY A 171 -14.40 -8.37 9.71
C GLY A 171 -13.59 -7.24 10.31
N LEU A 172 -12.92 -7.46 11.44
CA LEU A 172 -12.07 -6.45 12.08
C LEU A 172 -10.73 -6.35 11.32
N VAL A 173 -10.58 -5.32 10.48
CA VAL A 173 -9.43 -5.18 9.58
C VAL A 173 -8.26 -4.34 10.13
N ASN A 174 -8.30 -3.97 11.42
CA ASN A 174 -7.21 -3.29 12.09
C ASN A 174 -6.16 -4.29 12.61
N ASP A 175 -4.97 -4.31 11.99
CA ASP A 175 -3.88 -5.24 12.32
C ASP A 175 -3.33 -5.05 13.73
N GLU A 176 -3.35 -3.86 14.30
CA GLU A 176 -2.84 -3.60 15.65
C GLU A 176 -3.68 -4.30 16.73
N VAL A 177 -4.97 -4.46 16.46
CA VAL A 177 -5.93 -5.05 17.42
C VAL A 177 -6.20 -6.52 17.11
N ASP A 178 -6.17 -6.92 15.84
CA ASP A 178 -6.63 -8.24 15.38
C ASP A 178 -5.49 -9.23 15.07
N MET A 179 -4.30 -8.74 14.69
CA MET A 179 -3.19 -9.60 14.28
C MET A 179 -2.35 -10.08 15.47
N LEU A 180 -2.26 -11.40 15.67
CA LEU A 180 -1.36 -12.04 16.60
C LEU A 180 -0.20 -12.70 15.84
N LYS A 181 1.01 -12.14 15.96
CA LYS A 181 2.23 -12.74 15.41
C LYS A 181 2.74 -13.84 16.33
N LYS A 182 3.21 -14.94 15.76
CA LYS A 182 3.95 -15.95 16.52
C LYS A 182 5.26 -15.32 16.99
N SER A 183 5.56 -15.38 18.28
CA SER A 183 6.83 -14.85 18.81
C SER A 183 8.00 -15.58 18.17
N SER A 184 9.11 -14.86 17.92
CA SER A 184 10.29 -15.31 17.17
C SER A 184 11.09 -16.44 17.83
N ASP A 185 10.65 -16.97 18.97
CA ASP A 185 11.34 -18.06 19.71
C ASP A 185 11.02 -19.47 19.22
N THR A 186 10.24 -19.61 18.15
CA THR A 186 10.09 -20.90 17.48
C THR A 186 10.51 -20.75 16.04
N THR A 187 11.81 -20.92 15.80
CA THR A 187 12.35 -21.21 14.47
C THR A 187 11.61 -22.44 13.93
N LEU A 188 10.62 -22.23 13.06
CA LEU A 188 10.27 -23.26 12.12
C LEU A 188 11.52 -23.52 11.28
N PRO A 189 11.95 -24.77 11.11
CA PRO A 189 13.13 -25.03 10.30
C PRO A 189 12.89 -24.44 8.91
N VAL A 190 13.79 -23.57 8.48
CA VAL A 190 13.87 -23.13 7.10
C VAL A 190 14.21 -24.39 6.30
N LEU A 191 13.19 -25.00 5.68
CA LEU A 191 13.36 -26.11 4.75
C LEU A 191 13.88 -25.57 3.40
N PHE A 192 15.02 -24.89 3.43
CA PHE A 192 15.78 -24.60 2.23
C PHE A 192 17.10 -25.37 2.31
N LYS A 193 17.18 -26.42 1.49
CA LYS A 193 18.44 -26.98 1.03
C LYS A 193 18.72 -26.49 -0.38
#